data_d0201c1853d67ac03a4967aa564602c0
#
_entry.id   d0201c1853d67ac03a4967aa564602c0
#
_cell.length_a   1.000
_cell.length_b   1.000
_cell.length_c   1.000
_cell.angle_alpha   90.00
_cell.angle_beta   90.00
_cell.angle_gamma   90.00
#
_symmetry.space_group_name_H-M   'P 1'
#
loop_
_entity.id
_entity.type
_entity.pdbx_description
1 polymer ?
#
loop_
_entity_poly.entity_id
_entity_poly.type
_entity_poly.pdbx_seq_one_letter_code
_entity_poly.pdbx_strand_id
1 'polypeptide(L)'
;MRKRFFFASFLRTLSYCLMPLLVMSAVYLAITIPEQRKEVHENSLNNLMLMQENISLLLNDTGKVMNLVESSTISAAIRNLFHSSAMNYNDYLAYKNLVAQLSAVVNSRTYIDSIYLYVPNDKRAYLTSQGQMYTLANAPDQSWIDACTDDFCLVRRKVQLSPSSQALDCLTIMERNERGNIVAVNINISYFQRMFSSLALKNEQVLMIADGDNLLLTSRDDAQALFTSLSKRPGQGTAWVQDELLVIDSHSDALDLEFFSVIPKNIAYSAGNRYVVIFVIITLACMAMCFTGALISASRSCKRLYSIIDLMDAASHNQPLPVVENPRDDVYSYIMTNIIKTFV
;
A
#
# COMPACT_ATOMS: atom_id res chain seq x y z
N MET A 1 -52.01 -35.63 -10.05
CA MET A 1 -51.65 -35.52 -8.63
C MET A 1 -50.20 -35.85 -8.30
N ARG A 2 -49.58 -36.97 -8.82
CA ARG A 2 -48.22 -37.43 -8.53
C ARG A 2 -47.15 -36.36 -8.76
N LYS A 3 -47.14 -35.66 -9.91
CA LYS A 3 -46.14 -34.61 -10.22
C LYS A 3 -46.21 -33.42 -9.26
N ARG A 4 -47.37 -32.98 -8.85
CA ARG A 4 -47.59 -31.86 -7.94
C ARG A 4 -47.05 -32.16 -6.52
N PHE A 5 -47.22 -33.37 -6.05
CA PHE A 5 -46.74 -33.80 -4.73
C PHE A 5 -45.20 -33.89 -4.71
N PHE A 6 -44.60 -34.49 -5.74
CA PHE A 6 -43.14 -34.51 -5.89
C PHE A 6 -42.55 -33.11 -5.88
N PHE A 7 -43.13 -32.19 -6.69
CA PHE A 7 -42.62 -30.84 -6.78
C PHE A 7 -42.76 -30.05 -5.46
N ALA A 8 -43.91 -30.25 -4.76
CA ALA A 8 -44.13 -29.62 -3.46
C ALA A 8 -43.12 -30.15 -2.39
N SER A 9 -42.86 -31.44 -2.33
CA SER A 9 -41.89 -32.03 -1.41
C SER A 9 -40.45 -31.60 -1.74
N PHE A 10 -40.10 -31.59 -3.00
CA PHE A 10 -38.80 -31.11 -3.49
C PHE A 10 -38.59 -29.64 -3.10
N LEU A 11 -39.56 -28.76 -3.42
CA LEU A 11 -39.43 -27.34 -3.16
C LEU A 11 -39.33 -27.06 -1.64
N ARG A 12 -40.06 -27.79 -0.82
CA ARG A 12 -40.00 -27.65 0.65
C ARG A 12 -38.62 -28.04 1.17
N THR A 13 -38.09 -29.19 0.78
CA THR A 13 -36.76 -29.67 1.21
C THR A 13 -35.66 -28.73 0.73
N LEU A 14 -35.75 -28.30 -0.52
CA LEU A 14 -34.81 -27.35 -1.12
C LEU A 14 -34.81 -26.01 -0.35
N SER A 15 -36.01 -25.48 -0.04
CA SER A 15 -36.15 -24.22 0.71
C SER A 15 -35.49 -24.30 2.09
N TYR A 16 -35.70 -25.39 2.86
CA TYR A 16 -35.07 -25.56 4.16
C TYR A 16 -33.56 -25.64 4.11
N CYS A 17 -32.95 -26.19 3.06
CA CYS A 17 -31.51 -26.26 2.92
C CYS A 17 -30.92 -24.96 2.33
N LEU A 18 -31.61 -24.33 1.38
CA LEU A 18 -31.07 -23.21 0.58
C LEU A 18 -31.19 -21.88 1.34
N MET A 19 -32.28 -21.67 2.10
CA MET A 19 -32.50 -20.41 2.82
C MET A 19 -31.39 -20.12 3.86
N PRO A 20 -31.01 -21.04 4.76
CA PRO A 20 -29.94 -20.79 5.72
C PRO A 20 -28.62 -20.51 5.00
N LEU A 21 -28.30 -21.23 3.92
CA LEU A 21 -27.09 -21.06 3.15
C LEU A 21 -27.00 -19.66 2.52
N LEU A 22 -28.10 -19.19 1.91
CA LEU A 22 -28.17 -17.85 1.31
C LEU A 22 -28.05 -16.75 2.37
N VAL A 23 -28.71 -16.90 3.51
CA VAL A 23 -28.62 -15.93 4.62
C VAL A 23 -27.19 -15.86 5.14
N MET A 24 -26.57 -17.00 5.42
CA MET A 24 -25.17 -17.04 5.89
C MET A 24 -24.21 -16.46 4.86
N SER A 25 -24.42 -16.73 3.57
CA SER A 25 -23.59 -16.16 2.49
C SER A 25 -23.75 -14.65 2.39
N ALA A 26 -24.97 -14.13 2.49
CA ALA A 26 -25.24 -12.70 2.47
C ALA A 26 -24.60 -11.99 3.68
N VAL A 27 -24.74 -12.55 4.89
CA VAL A 27 -24.12 -12.01 6.12
C VAL A 27 -22.59 -12.02 6.00
N TYR A 28 -22.01 -13.13 5.53
CA TYR A 28 -20.56 -13.22 5.34
C TYR A 28 -20.03 -12.15 4.38
N LEU A 29 -20.65 -11.97 3.23
CA LEU A 29 -20.24 -10.95 2.25
C LEU A 29 -20.43 -9.53 2.80
N ALA A 30 -21.53 -9.28 3.52
CA ALA A 30 -21.83 -7.98 4.12
C ALA A 30 -20.79 -7.56 5.18
N ILE A 31 -20.19 -8.52 5.89
CA ILE A 31 -19.15 -8.26 6.89
C ILE A 31 -17.76 -8.20 6.23
N THR A 32 -17.45 -9.16 5.36
CA THR A 32 -16.08 -9.34 4.84
C THR A 32 -15.65 -8.21 3.89
N ILE A 33 -16.56 -7.72 3.02
CA ILE A 33 -16.20 -6.68 2.04
C ILE A 33 -15.80 -5.35 2.71
N PRO A 34 -16.58 -4.78 3.65
CA PRO A 34 -16.18 -3.55 4.33
C PRO A 34 -14.93 -3.74 5.21
N GLU A 35 -14.76 -4.89 5.88
CA GLU A 35 -13.58 -5.18 6.70
C GLU A 35 -12.30 -5.17 5.86
N GLN A 36 -12.30 -5.81 4.69
CA GLN A 36 -11.17 -5.79 3.77
C GLN A 36 -10.82 -4.39 3.27
N ARG A 37 -11.83 -3.54 3.00
CA ARG A 37 -11.59 -2.16 2.60
C ARG A 37 -10.94 -1.36 3.71
N LYS A 38 -11.38 -1.57 4.95
CA LYS A 38 -10.82 -0.95 6.13
C LYS A 38 -9.37 -1.38 6.35
N GLU A 39 -9.08 -2.67 6.23
CA GLU A 39 -7.72 -3.23 6.35
C GLU A 39 -6.75 -2.62 5.34
N VAL A 40 -7.15 -2.50 4.07
CA VAL A 40 -6.31 -1.85 3.02
C VAL A 40 -6.05 -0.40 3.35
N HIS A 41 -7.06 0.33 3.84
CA HIS A 41 -6.91 1.71 4.25
C HIS A 41 -5.95 1.87 5.43
N GLU A 42 -6.14 1.10 6.51
CA GLU A 42 -5.30 1.14 7.70
C GLU A 42 -3.85 0.75 7.39
N ASN A 43 -3.63 -0.29 6.60
CA ASN A 43 -2.29 -0.69 6.18
C ASN A 43 -1.59 0.38 5.34
N SER A 44 -2.31 1.06 4.46
CA SER A 44 -1.74 2.15 3.67
C SER A 44 -1.42 3.37 4.52
N LEU A 45 -2.28 3.74 5.48
CA LEU A 45 -1.99 4.79 6.45
C LEU A 45 -0.76 4.46 7.31
N ASN A 46 -0.66 3.23 7.81
CA ASN A 46 0.49 2.79 8.58
C ASN A 46 1.79 2.91 7.78
N ASN A 47 1.77 2.59 6.47
CA ASN A 47 2.93 2.76 5.60
C ASN A 47 3.29 4.24 5.40
N LEU A 48 2.31 5.12 5.27
CA LEU A 48 2.55 6.55 5.20
C LEU A 48 3.14 7.08 6.51
N MET A 49 2.65 6.62 7.67
CA MET A 49 3.22 6.98 8.98
C MET A 49 4.68 6.50 9.11
N LEU A 50 4.99 5.27 8.70
CA LEU A 50 6.36 4.76 8.67
C LEU A 50 7.25 5.57 7.72
N MET A 51 6.71 6.01 6.58
CA MET A 51 7.42 6.86 5.64
C MET A 51 7.71 8.24 6.26
N GLN A 52 6.74 8.86 6.94
CA GLN A 52 6.91 10.11 7.69
C GLN A 52 8.00 9.98 8.77
N GLU A 53 7.95 8.91 9.55
CA GLU A 53 8.94 8.67 10.61
C GLU A 53 10.35 8.51 10.01
N ASN A 54 10.51 7.73 8.95
CA ASN A 54 11.81 7.55 8.30
C ASN A 54 12.36 8.86 7.72
N ILE A 55 11.51 9.68 7.10
CA ILE A 55 11.90 11.00 6.57
C ILE A 55 12.28 11.94 7.74
N SER A 56 11.48 11.98 8.80
CA SER A 56 11.77 12.79 9.98
C SER A 56 13.11 12.42 10.63
N LEU A 57 13.39 11.12 10.77
CA LEU A 57 14.68 10.64 11.29
C LEU A 57 15.85 11.06 10.38
N LEU A 58 15.68 10.95 9.07
CA LEU A 58 16.70 11.34 8.08
C LEU A 58 16.94 12.86 8.12
N LEU A 59 15.89 13.67 8.16
CA LEU A 59 16.01 15.12 8.25
C LEU A 59 16.69 15.54 9.58
N ASN A 60 16.33 14.90 10.69
CA ASN A 60 16.95 15.16 11.99
C ASN A 60 18.45 14.77 12.00
N ASP A 61 18.81 13.61 11.43
CA ASP A 61 20.24 13.23 11.32
C ASP A 61 21.00 14.17 10.38
N THR A 62 20.38 14.61 9.29
CA THR A 62 20.96 15.60 8.38
C THR A 62 21.14 16.96 9.07
N GLY A 63 20.17 17.42 9.88
CA GLY A 63 20.31 18.63 10.69
C GLY A 63 21.49 18.54 11.68
N LYS A 64 21.72 17.39 12.32
CA LYS A 64 22.91 17.17 13.16
C LYS A 64 24.21 17.27 12.35
N VAL A 65 24.23 16.78 11.13
CA VAL A 65 25.37 16.90 10.22
C VAL A 65 25.60 18.38 9.89
N MET A 66 24.55 19.12 9.54
CA MET A 66 24.66 20.54 9.20
C MET A 66 25.19 21.36 10.38
N ASN A 67 24.68 21.13 11.60
CA ASN A 67 25.18 21.76 12.83
C ASN A 67 26.66 21.43 13.09
N LEU A 68 27.08 20.19 12.85
CA LEU A 68 28.50 19.79 12.99
C LEU A 68 29.39 20.55 11.99
N VAL A 69 28.96 20.64 10.74
CA VAL A 69 29.69 21.38 9.68
C VAL A 69 29.74 22.87 10.00
N GLU A 70 28.62 23.45 10.41
CA GLU A 70 28.52 24.86 10.77
C GLU A 70 29.48 25.20 11.93
N SER A 71 29.48 24.39 12.99
CA SER A 71 30.37 24.61 14.15
C SER A 71 31.84 24.64 13.75
N SER A 72 32.24 23.88 12.73
CA SER A 72 33.61 23.87 12.21
C SER A 72 33.97 25.14 11.44
N THR A 73 32.97 25.89 10.92
CA THR A 73 33.18 27.12 10.13
C THR A 73 33.42 28.38 11.03
N ILE A 74 33.22 28.27 12.34
CA ILE A 74 33.43 29.37 13.29
C ILE A 74 34.92 29.76 13.39
N SER A 75 35.81 28.85 12.99
CA SER A 75 37.26 29.10 13.00
C SER A 75 37.64 30.24 12.05
N ALA A 76 38.48 31.16 12.54
CA ALA A 76 39.02 32.24 11.71
C ALA A 76 39.78 31.73 10.50
N ALA A 77 40.48 30.59 10.62
CA ALA A 77 41.23 29.97 9.53
C ALA A 77 40.31 29.51 8.39
N ILE A 78 39.14 28.95 8.70
CA ILE A 78 38.15 28.56 7.67
C ILE A 78 37.59 29.81 6.99
N ARG A 79 37.27 30.88 7.71
CA ARG A 79 36.81 32.14 7.09
C ARG A 79 37.88 32.71 6.16
N ASN A 80 39.16 32.76 6.63
CA ASN A 80 40.29 33.24 5.84
C ASN A 80 40.44 32.45 4.52
N LEU A 81 40.15 31.14 4.49
CA LEU A 81 40.19 30.29 3.31
C LEU A 81 39.32 30.82 2.17
N PHE A 82 38.16 31.38 2.49
CA PHE A 82 37.22 31.90 1.47
C PHE A 82 37.53 33.37 1.08
N HIS A 83 38.20 34.15 1.93
CA HIS A 83 38.45 35.57 1.69
C HIS A 83 39.87 35.89 1.25
N SER A 84 40.87 35.07 1.61
CA SER A 84 42.26 35.30 1.29
C SER A 84 42.65 34.75 -0.12
N SER A 85 43.50 35.49 -0.83
CA SER A 85 44.12 35.02 -2.05
C SER A 85 45.37 34.19 -1.82
N ALA A 86 45.94 34.20 -0.59
CA ALA A 86 47.11 33.44 -0.21
C ALA A 86 46.81 32.63 1.06
N MET A 87 46.95 31.33 0.96
CA MET A 87 46.72 30.37 2.04
C MET A 87 48.02 30.21 2.86
N ASN A 88 47.97 30.45 4.17
CA ASN A 88 49.07 30.15 5.07
C ASN A 88 48.99 28.69 5.55
N TYR A 89 50.01 28.23 6.27
CA TYR A 89 50.09 26.83 6.72
C TYR A 89 48.93 26.45 7.65
N ASN A 90 48.47 27.36 8.52
CA ASN A 90 47.37 27.10 9.44
C ASN A 90 46.02 27.03 8.69
N ASP A 91 45.84 27.84 7.65
CA ASP A 91 44.66 27.81 6.78
C ASP A 91 44.60 26.49 6.00
N TYR A 92 45.78 26.03 5.49
CA TYR A 92 45.89 24.74 4.82
C TYR A 92 45.54 23.55 5.75
N LEU A 93 46.04 23.59 6.99
CA LEU A 93 45.76 22.56 7.97
C LEU A 93 44.26 22.53 8.34
N ALA A 94 43.65 23.71 8.56
CA ALA A 94 42.24 23.86 8.84
C ALA A 94 41.38 23.31 7.65
N TYR A 95 41.75 23.67 6.41
CA TYR A 95 41.12 23.13 5.20
C TYR A 95 41.18 21.62 5.18
N LYS A 96 42.37 21.00 5.33
CA LYS A 96 42.59 19.58 5.33
C LYS A 96 41.71 18.83 6.36
N ASN A 97 41.65 19.40 7.58
CA ASN A 97 40.84 18.86 8.67
C ASN A 97 39.34 18.94 8.34
N LEU A 98 38.88 20.07 7.81
CA LEU A 98 37.48 20.23 7.41
C LEU A 98 37.07 19.23 6.29
N VAL A 99 37.89 19.11 5.24
CA VAL A 99 37.65 18.15 4.17
C VAL A 99 37.63 16.72 4.70
N ALA A 100 38.54 16.36 5.60
CA ALA A 100 38.55 15.05 6.23
C ALA A 100 37.28 14.78 7.04
N GLN A 101 36.79 15.79 7.79
CA GLN A 101 35.52 15.69 8.52
C GLN A 101 34.32 15.52 7.56
N LEU A 102 34.21 16.37 6.54
CA LEU A 102 33.14 16.27 5.54
C LEU A 102 33.12 14.90 4.84
N SER A 103 34.31 14.43 4.41
CA SER A 103 34.46 13.12 3.79
C SER A 103 34.11 11.97 4.75
N ALA A 104 34.50 12.05 6.01
CA ALA A 104 34.15 11.05 7.03
C ALA A 104 32.63 10.98 7.26
N VAL A 105 31.96 12.13 7.28
CA VAL A 105 30.50 12.19 7.40
C VAL A 105 29.81 11.54 6.21
N VAL A 106 30.22 11.88 4.99
CA VAL A 106 29.68 11.28 3.75
C VAL A 106 29.91 9.76 3.74
N ASN A 107 31.12 9.32 4.05
CA ASN A 107 31.46 7.90 4.05
C ASN A 107 30.74 7.08 5.14
N SER A 108 30.34 7.72 6.23
CA SER A 108 29.62 7.06 7.34
C SER A 108 28.11 6.93 7.10
N ARG A 109 27.56 7.64 6.12
CA ARG A 109 26.12 7.71 5.85
C ARG A 109 25.84 7.37 4.39
N THR A 110 25.29 6.20 4.16
CA THR A 110 25.02 5.66 2.80
C THR A 110 23.99 6.45 1.98
N TYR A 111 23.24 7.32 2.63
CA TYR A 111 22.24 8.17 1.97
C TYR A 111 22.79 9.51 1.51
N ILE A 112 23.87 10.04 2.13
CA ILE A 112 24.51 11.29 1.75
C ILE A 112 25.46 11.04 0.57
N ASP A 113 25.23 11.74 -0.52
CA ASP A 113 26.10 11.70 -1.70
C ASP A 113 27.23 12.73 -1.58
N SER A 114 26.91 13.95 -1.17
CA SER A 114 27.88 15.02 -1.00
C SER A 114 27.39 16.11 -0.06
N ILE A 115 28.35 16.87 0.48
CA ILE A 115 28.07 18.04 1.32
C ILE A 115 28.78 19.25 0.69
N TYR A 116 28.07 20.36 0.57
CA TYR A 116 28.61 21.64 0.14
C TYR A 116 28.57 22.66 1.27
N LEU A 117 29.60 23.46 1.35
CA LEU A 117 29.73 24.54 2.30
C LEU A 117 30.01 25.86 1.56
N TYR A 118 29.13 26.80 1.71
CA TYR A 118 29.31 28.18 1.24
C TYR A 118 29.49 29.11 2.44
N VAL A 119 30.51 29.94 2.33
CA VAL A 119 30.72 31.09 3.24
C VAL A 119 30.66 32.34 2.37
N PRO A 120 29.87 33.38 2.70
CA PRO A 120 29.78 34.58 1.88
C PRO A 120 31.15 35.13 1.55
N ASN A 121 31.45 35.31 0.27
CA ASN A 121 32.73 35.83 -0.23
C ASN A 121 32.55 36.48 -1.62
N ASP A 122 33.51 37.35 -1.99
CA ASP A 122 33.41 38.12 -3.25
C ASP A 122 33.38 37.26 -4.51
N LYS A 123 33.99 36.08 -4.46
CA LYS A 123 34.07 35.15 -5.60
C LYS A 123 32.90 34.15 -5.64
N ARG A 124 32.00 34.22 -4.64
CA ARG A 124 30.93 33.22 -4.43
C ARG A 124 31.49 31.79 -4.52
N ALA A 125 32.65 31.55 -3.83
CA ALA A 125 33.28 30.24 -3.82
C ALA A 125 32.65 29.35 -2.74
N TYR A 126 32.56 28.06 -3.03
CA TYR A 126 32.09 27.04 -2.08
C TYR A 126 33.02 25.83 -2.05
N LEU A 127 33.01 25.12 -0.93
CA LEU A 127 33.79 23.90 -0.70
C LEU A 127 32.89 22.68 -0.81
N THR A 128 33.38 21.60 -1.43
CA THR A 128 32.71 20.31 -1.48
C THR A 128 33.33 19.31 -0.53
N SER A 129 32.59 18.30 -0.11
CA SER A 129 33.09 17.19 0.73
C SER A 129 34.21 16.38 0.06
N GLN A 130 34.40 16.51 -1.25
CA GLN A 130 35.52 15.91 -1.98
C GLN A 130 36.78 16.75 -1.92
N GLY A 131 36.77 17.89 -1.21
CA GLY A 131 37.90 18.77 -1.06
C GLY A 131 38.14 19.69 -2.26
N GLN A 132 37.18 19.90 -3.12
CA GLN A 132 37.25 20.82 -4.23
C GLN A 132 36.62 22.16 -3.86
N MET A 133 37.30 23.24 -4.12
CA MET A 133 36.76 24.59 -3.98
C MET A 133 36.47 25.16 -5.35
N TYR A 134 35.22 25.46 -5.61
CA TYR A 134 34.76 26.06 -6.87
C TYR A 134 34.32 27.47 -6.65
N THR A 135 34.63 28.39 -7.58
CA THR A 135 33.90 29.64 -7.71
C THR A 135 32.59 29.37 -8.46
N LEU A 136 31.51 30.05 -8.12
CA LEU A 136 30.20 29.79 -8.73
C LEU A 136 30.26 29.86 -10.27
N ALA A 137 31.04 30.79 -10.82
CA ALA A 137 31.20 30.93 -12.28
C ALA A 137 31.80 29.70 -12.99
N ASN A 138 32.66 28.92 -12.31
CA ASN A 138 33.37 27.77 -12.86
C ASN A 138 32.89 26.45 -12.21
N ALA A 139 31.86 26.49 -11.40
CA ALA A 139 31.35 25.32 -10.71
C ALA A 139 30.53 24.43 -11.67
N PRO A 140 30.65 23.12 -11.56
CA PRO A 140 29.79 22.21 -12.31
C PRO A 140 28.32 22.30 -11.86
N ASP A 141 28.09 22.72 -10.62
CA ASP A 141 26.78 22.90 -10.00
C ASP A 141 26.63 24.35 -9.51
N GLN A 142 25.81 25.14 -10.20
CA GLN A 142 25.69 26.58 -9.98
C GLN A 142 24.36 27.01 -9.35
N SER A 143 23.34 26.13 -9.32
CA SER A 143 21.95 26.55 -9.07
C SER A 143 21.53 26.57 -7.60
N TRP A 144 22.35 26.10 -6.68
CA TRP A 144 21.91 25.82 -5.31
C TRP A 144 22.03 26.99 -4.33
N ILE A 145 23.02 27.88 -4.47
CA ILE A 145 23.25 29.00 -3.53
C ILE A 145 22.08 30.00 -3.59
N ASP A 146 21.59 30.29 -4.81
CA ASP A 146 20.48 31.23 -4.99
C ASP A 146 19.11 30.57 -4.79
N ALA A 147 19.04 29.25 -4.79
CA ALA A 147 17.81 28.51 -4.52
C ALA A 147 17.39 28.53 -3.04
N CYS A 148 18.34 28.77 -2.13
CA CYS A 148 18.08 28.85 -0.70
C CYS A 148 17.77 30.30 -0.31
N THR A 149 16.50 30.69 -0.36
CA THR A 149 16.04 32.03 0.06
C THR A 149 15.72 32.10 1.54
N ASP A 150 15.27 31.00 2.13
CA ASP A 150 14.85 30.86 3.50
C ASP A 150 15.96 30.26 4.38
N ASP A 151 15.76 30.22 5.69
CA ASP A 151 16.72 29.62 6.63
C ASP A 151 16.86 28.10 6.42
N PHE A 152 15.79 27.45 5.97
CA PHE A 152 15.77 26.01 5.64
C PHE A 152 15.06 25.80 4.30
N CYS A 153 15.69 25.04 3.40
CA CYS A 153 15.15 24.74 2.08
C CYS A 153 15.32 23.26 1.74
N LEU A 154 14.28 22.70 1.15
CA LEU A 154 14.25 21.32 0.64
C LEU A 154 13.98 21.35 -0.86
N VAL A 155 14.94 20.99 -1.71
CA VAL A 155 14.84 21.14 -3.15
C VAL A 155 15.30 19.88 -3.86
N ARG A 156 14.47 19.36 -4.79
CA ARG A 156 14.90 18.33 -5.73
C ARG A 156 15.63 18.97 -6.90
N ARG A 157 16.86 18.53 -7.16
CA ARG A 157 17.69 19.10 -8.22
C ARG A 157 18.71 18.08 -8.76
N LYS A 158 19.28 18.40 -9.93
CA LYS A 158 20.38 17.64 -10.48
C LYS A 158 21.71 18.18 -9.98
N VAL A 159 22.51 17.34 -9.35
CA VAL A 159 23.80 17.67 -8.75
C VAL A 159 24.90 17.09 -9.63
N GLN A 160 25.84 17.91 -10.03
CA GLN A 160 27.03 17.49 -10.74
C GLN A 160 28.27 17.73 -9.88
N LEU A 161 28.92 16.66 -9.41
CA LEU A 161 30.02 16.74 -8.48
C LEU A 161 31.33 17.23 -9.12
N SER A 162 31.54 16.92 -10.38
CA SER A 162 32.70 17.35 -11.15
C SER A 162 32.31 17.59 -12.61
N PRO A 163 33.07 18.38 -13.38
CA PRO A 163 32.77 18.63 -14.80
C PRO A 163 32.69 17.36 -15.66
N SER A 164 33.35 16.29 -15.23
CA SER A 164 33.36 14.98 -15.93
C SER A 164 32.38 13.96 -15.38
N SER A 165 31.70 14.24 -14.23
CA SER A 165 30.75 13.32 -13.64
C SER A 165 29.36 13.47 -14.29
N GLN A 166 28.60 12.37 -14.30
CA GLN A 166 27.19 12.42 -14.65
C GLN A 166 26.41 13.17 -13.56
N ALA A 167 25.44 13.98 -13.98
CA ALA A 167 24.54 14.64 -13.04
C ALA A 167 23.65 13.61 -12.34
N LEU A 168 23.59 13.68 -11.01
CA LEU A 168 22.79 12.82 -10.15
C LEU A 168 21.51 13.57 -9.74
N ASP A 169 20.39 12.88 -9.72
CA ASP A 169 19.13 13.42 -9.20
C ASP A 169 19.16 13.29 -7.66
N CYS A 170 19.13 14.43 -6.97
CA CYS A 170 19.27 14.53 -5.53
C CYS A 170 18.15 15.35 -4.91
N LEU A 171 17.79 14.96 -3.70
CA LEU A 171 17.12 15.85 -2.76
C LEU A 171 18.21 16.61 -2.01
N THR A 172 18.23 17.93 -2.14
CA THR A 172 19.19 18.78 -1.44
C THR A 172 18.49 19.46 -0.27
N ILE A 173 19.05 19.27 0.91
CA ILE A 173 18.65 19.92 2.16
C ILE A 173 19.64 21.03 2.41
N MET A 174 19.17 22.26 2.55
CA MET A 174 20.01 23.44 2.74
C MET A 174 19.58 24.18 3.99
N GLU A 175 20.56 24.63 4.75
CA GLU A 175 20.37 25.48 5.92
C GLU A 175 21.25 26.72 5.78
N ARG A 176 20.64 27.88 5.97
CA ARG A 176 21.32 29.18 5.97
C ARG A 176 21.33 29.74 7.38
N ASN A 177 22.49 30.06 7.90
CA ASN A 177 22.60 30.68 9.20
C ASN A 177 22.48 32.22 9.11
N GLU A 178 22.39 32.88 10.29
CA GLU A 178 22.32 34.36 10.42
C GLU A 178 23.49 35.08 9.75
N ARG A 179 24.62 34.45 9.54
CA ARG A 179 25.83 35.03 8.90
C ARG A 179 25.82 34.84 7.39
N GLY A 180 24.80 34.19 6.85
CA GLY A 180 24.65 33.89 5.43
C GLY A 180 25.49 32.68 4.98
N ASN A 181 26.10 31.90 5.89
CA ASN A 181 26.71 30.62 5.49
C ASN A 181 25.63 29.63 5.12
N ILE A 182 25.87 28.83 4.09
CA ILE A 182 24.95 27.79 3.66
C ILE A 182 25.66 26.45 3.71
N VAL A 183 25.03 25.49 4.39
CA VAL A 183 25.40 24.09 4.33
C VAL A 183 24.35 23.38 3.47
N ALA A 184 24.77 22.68 2.44
CA ALA A 184 23.88 21.90 1.60
C ALA A 184 24.30 20.42 1.64
N VAL A 185 23.35 19.55 1.96
CA VAL A 185 23.51 18.11 1.99
C VAL A 185 22.72 17.50 0.84
N ASN A 186 23.41 16.83 -0.06
CA ASN A 186 22.82 16.20 -1.24
C ASN A 186 22.57 14.72 -0.96
N ILE A 187 21.33 14.29 -1.09
CA ILE A 187 20.87 12.92 -0.86
C ILE A 187 20.40 12.35 -2.19
N ASN A 188 20.97 11.22 -2.62
CA ASN A 188 20.62 10.59 -3.88
C ASN A 188 19.17 10.09 -3.86
N ILE A 189 18.38 10.43 -4.88
CA ILE A 189 16.98 10.00 -5.03
C ILE A 189 16.84 8.48 -5.00
N SER A 190 17.83 7.74 -5.52
CA SER A 190 17.81 6.26 -5.49
C SER A 190 17.75 5.67 -4.08
N TYR A 191 18.21 6.40 -3.05
CA TYR A 191 18.04 5.98 -1.66
C TYR A 191 16.56 5.97 -1.28
N PHE A 192 15.85 7.04 -1.59
CA PHE A 192 14.41 7.17 -1.30
C PHE A 192 13.59 6.16 -2.11
N GLN A 193 13.93 5.94 -3.38
CA GLN A 193 13.26 4.94 -4.22
C GLN A 193 13.39 3.52 -3.62
N ARG A 194 14.57 3.15 -3.12
CA ARG A 194 14.75 1.87 -2.42
C ARG A 194 13.94 1.80 -1.11
N MET A 195 13.95 2.87 -0.33
CA MET A 195 13.17 2.96 0.91
C MET A 195 11.66 2.83 0.61
N PHE A 196 11.13 3.55 -0.36
CA PHE A 196 9.73 3.49 -0.75
C PHE A 196 9.34 2.11 -1.30
N SER A 197 10.20 1.49 -2.10
CA SER A 197 9.93 0.15 -2.62
C SER A 197 9.87 -0.91 -1.51
N SER A 198 10.57 -0.70 -0.40
CA SER A 198 10.50 -1.59 0.77
C SER A 198 9.23 -1.38 1.61
N LEU A 199 8.64 -0.18 1.58
CA LEU A 199 7.41 0.17 2.29
C LEU A 199 6.16 -0.11 1.46
N ALA A 200 6.28 -0.18 0.14
CA ALA A 200 5.15 -0.44 -0.74
C ALA A 200 4.55 -1.83 -0.50
N LEU A 201 3.24 -1.90 -0.25
CA LEU A 201 2.50 -3.16 -0.05
C LEU A 201 2.51 -4.03 -1.31
N LYS A 202 2.58 -3.42 -2.49
CA LYS A 202 2.58 -4.07 -3.80
C LYS A 202 3.41 -3.25 -4.80
N ASN A 203 3.99 -3.92 -5.77
CA ASN A 203 4.86 -3.30 -6.79
C ASN A 203 4.21 -2.16 -7.60
N GLU A 204 2.88 -2.10 -7.63
CA GLU A 204 2.12 -1.07 -8.36
C GLU A 204 1.66 0.09 -7.46
N GLN A 205 1.95 0.04 -6.16
CA GLN A 205 1.72 1.16 -5.25
C GLN A 205 2.76 2.25 -5.51
N VAL A 206 2.28 3.46 -5.72
CA VAL A 206 3.13 4.64 -5.85
C VAL A 206 3.08 5.42 -4.54
N LEU A 207 4.24 5.60 -3.93
CA LEU A 207 4.42 6.46 -2.76
C LEU A 207 5.04 7.78 -3.23
N MET A 208 4.52 8.90 -2.72
CA MET A 208 4.94 10.24 -3.10
C MET A 208 5.03 11.15 -1.89
N ILE A 209 5.95 12.11 -1.95
CA ILE A 209 6.07 13.21 -0.98
C ILE A 209 6.06 14.50 -1.76
N ALA A 210 5.24 15.44 -1.33
CA ALA A 210 5.12 16.75 -1.94
C ALA A 210 5.22 17.88 -0.89
N ASP A 211 5.68 19.01 -1.35
CA ASP A 211 5.62 20.29 -0.67
C ASP A 211 4.67 21.19 -1.47
N GLY A 212 3.44 21.31 -0.97
CA GLY A 212 2.37 21.96 -1.69
C GLY A 212 2.14 21.36 -3.09
N ASP A 213 2.36 22.16 -4.13
CA ASP A 213 2.21 21.73 -5.54
C ASP A 213 3.48 21.09 -6.13
N ASN A 214 4.57 21.03 -5.37
CA ASN A 214 5.84 20.50 -5.83
C ASN A 214 6.05 19.05 -5.40
N LEU A 215 6.15 18.14 -6.36
CA LEU A 215 6.53 16.75 -6.08
C LEU A 215 8.03 16.66 -5.78
N LEU A 216 8.37 16.36 -4.52
CA LEU A 216 9.76 16.24 -4.08
C LEU A 216 10.31 14.84 -4.35
N LEU A 217 9.62 13.82 -3.87
CA LEU A 217 10.07 12.44 -3.89
C LEU A 217 8.97 11.49 -4.38
N THR A 218 9.36 10.45 -5.07
CA THR A 218 8.45 9.42 -5.56
C THR A 218 9.14 8.07 -5.68
N SER A 219 8.36 7.00 -5.51
CA SER A 219 8.83 5.63 -5.74
C SER A 219 9.03 5.29 -7.21
N ARG A 220 8.43 6.07 -8.15
CA ARG A 220 8.49 5.83 -9.59
C ARG A 220 8.70 7.14 -10.36
N ASP A 221 9.49 7.07 -11.42
CA ASP A 221 9.86 8.27 -12.20
C ASP A 221 8.67 8.86 -13.01
N ASP A 222 7.67 8.03 -13.34
CA ASP A 222 6.46 8.45 -14.09
C ASP A 222 5.37 9.11 -13.21
N ALA A 223 5.61 9.25 -11.91
CA ALA A 223 4.61 9.73 -10.96
C ALA A 223 4.32 11.23 -11.06
N GLN A 224 5.14 12.04 -11.76
CA GLN A 224 4.89 13.48 -11.93
C GLN A 224 3.56 13.75 -12.64
N ALA A 225 3.27 13.01 -13.72
CA ALA A 225 2.00 13.13 -14.45
C ALA A 225 0.82 12.69 -13.58
N LEU A 226 1.02 11.63 -12.80
CA LEU A 226 0.02 11.13 -11.84
C LEU A 226 -0.27 12.18 -10.77
N PHE A 227 0.76 12.75 -10.13
CA PHE A 227 0.62 13.79 -9.10
C PHE A 227 -0.15 15.01 -9.63
N THR A 228 0.17 15.46 -10.85
CA THR A 228 -0.52 16.60 -11.48
C THR A 228 -2.00 16.30 -11.77
N SER A 229 -2.35 15.03 -12.02
CA SER A 229 -3.74 14.60 -12.26
C SER A 229 -4.57 14.51 -10.97
N LEU A 230 -3.95 14.44 -9.78
CA LEU A 230 -4.64 14.42 -8.49
C LEU A 230 -5.20 15.80 -8.13
N SER A 231 -6.18 16.26 -8.89
CA SER A 231 -6.70 17.63 -8.86
C SER A 231 -7.64 17.95 -7.69
N LYS A 232 -8.03 16.96 -6.88
CA LYS A 232 -8.89 17.14 -5.69
C LYS A 232 -8.24 16.49 -4.48
N ARG A 233 -7.78 17.33 -3.57
CA ARG A 233 -7.24 16.93 -2.27
C ARG A 233 -8.33 17.14 -1.20
N PRO A 234 -9.05 16.10 -0.75
CA PRO A 234 -10.19 16.27 0.14
C PRO A 234 -9.84 16.47 1.62
N GLY A 235 -8.62 16.79 1.96
CA GLY A 235 -8.19 17.02 3.35
C GLY A 235 -7.48 15.84 4.00
N GLN A 236 -6.81 16.14 5.09
CA GLN A 236 -5.85 15.24 5.77
C GLN A 236 -6.43 13.86 6.16
N GLY A 237 -5.67 12.82 5.89
CA GLY A 237 -5.96 11.45 6.36
C GLY A 237 -7.17 10.81 5.69
N THR A 238 -7.56 11.30 4.52
CA THR A 238 -8.71 10.81 3.79
C THR A 238 -8.31 9.84 2.69
N ALA A 239 -9.14 8.83 2.48
CA ALA A 239 -9.03 7.96 1.32
C ALA A 239 -10.11 8.31 0.32
N TRP A 240 -9.73 8.51 -0.94
CA TRP A 240 -10.69 8.73 -2.02
C TRP A 240 -10.34 7.90 -3.26
N VAL A 241 -11.30 7.74 -4.15
CA VAL A 241 -11.11 7.06 -5.42
C VAL A 241 -11.21 8.07 -6.54
N GLN A 242 -10.16 8.14 -7.35
CA GLN A 242 -10.12 8.95 -8.57
C GLN A 242 -9.59 8.10 -9.72
N ASP A 243 -10.29 8.07 -10.86
CA ASP A 243 -9.88 7.35 -12.08
C ASP A 243 -9.42 5.90 -11.83
N GLU A 244 -10.20 5.13 -11.04
CA GLU A 244 -9.89 3.75 -10.63
C GLU A 244 -8.63 3.61 -9.74
N LEU A 245 -8.10 4.72 -9.22
CA LEU A 245 -7.02 4.75 -8.25
C LEU A 245 -7.58 4.99 -6.84
N LEU A 246 -7.13 4.22 -5.88
CA LEU A 246 -7.31 4.49 -4.46
C LEU A 246 -6.16 5.39 -4.02
N VAL A 247 -6.48 6.60 -3.62
CA VAL A 247 -5.51 7.59 -3.12
C VAL A 247 -5.74 7.75 -1.62
N ILE A 248 -4.66 7.72 -0.88
CA ILE A 248 -4.65 7.96 0.57
C ILE A 248 -3.60 9.02 0.83
N ASP A 249 -3.97 10.09 1.49
CA ASP A 249 -3.06 11.17 1.88
C ASP A 249 -2.81 11.17 3.39
N SER A 250 -1.71 11.77 3.78
CA SER A 250 -1.38 12.10 5.15
C SER A 250 -0.48 13.32 5.15
N HIS A 251 -0.76 14.29 6.00
CA HIS A 251 0.06 15.48 6.18
C HIS A 251 0.88 15.37 7.47
N SER A 252 2.09 15.85 7.43
CA SER A 252 2.96 15.96 8.61
C SER A 252 3.12 17.42 9.03
N ASP A 253 2.43 17.83 10.08
CA ASP A 253 2.56 19.19 10.63
C ASP A 253 4.00 19.55 11.05
N ALA A 254 4.77 18.55 11.47
CA ALA A 254 6.17 18.75 11.91
C ALA A 254 7.13 19.02 10.75
N LEU A 255 6.81 18.51 9.55
CA LEU A 255 7.66 18.62 8.35
C LEU A 255 7.08 19.60 7.33
N ASP A 256 5.81 19.98 7.48
CA ASP A 256 5.01 20.71 6.49
C ASP A 256 5.01 20.04 5.11
N LEU A 257 4.94 18.70 5.11
CA LEU A 257 4.98 17.86 3.90
C LEU A 257 3.73 17.00 3.79
N GLU A 258 3.30 16.79 2.55
CA GLU A 258 2.21 15.90 2.19
C GLU A 258 2.74 14.56 1.69
N PHE A 259 2.14 13.48 2.16
CA PHE A 259 2.51 12.10 1.84
C PHE A 259 1.33 11.42 1.18
N PHE A 260 1.57 10.80 0.03
CA PHE A 260 0.54 10.13 -0.75
C PHE A 260 0.87 8.67 -1.00
N SER A 261 -0.16 7.84 -0.89
CA SER A 261 -0.17 6.46 -1.33
C SER A 261 -1.21 6.29 -2.42
N VAL A 262 -0.80 5.94 -3.62
CA VAL A 262 -1.68 5.73 -4.78
C VAL A 262 -1.59 4.28 -5.23
N ILE A 263 -2.72 3.58 -5.24
CA ILE A 263 -2.81 2.16 -5.59
C ILE A 263 -3.96 1.97 -6.59
N PRO A 264 -3.78 1.24 -7.71
CA PRO A 264 -4.88 0.83 -8.55
C PRO A 264 -5.90 0.01 -7.74
N LYS A 265 -7.18 0.36 -7.82
CA LYS A 265 -8.26 -0.22 -7.02
C LYS A 265 -8.39 -1.74 -7.19
N ASN A 266 -8.20 -2.23 -8.42
CA ASN A 266 -8.20 -3.66 -8.72
C ASN A 266 -7.09 -4.41 -7.97
N ILE A 267 -5.96 -3.76 -7.72
CA ILE A 267 -4.81 -4.32 -7.01
C ILE A 267 -4.97 -4.16 -5.51
N ALA A 268 -5.43 -2.99 -5.05
CA ALA A 268 -5.70 -2.73 -3.65
C ALA A 268 -6.57 -3.83 -3.03
N TYR A 269 -7.66 -4.19 -3.72
CA TYR A 269 -8.63 -5.18 -3.25
C TYR A 269 -8.41 -6.59 -3.83
N SER A 270 -7.33 -6.86 -4.58
CA SER A 270 -7.12 -8.14 -5.28
C SER A 270 -7.06 -9.35 -4.33
N ALA A 271 -6.44 -9.20 -3.16
CA ALA A 271 -6.38 -10.27 -2.16
C ALA A 271 -7.78 -10.60 -1.63
N GLY A 272 -8.53 -9.57 -1.27
CA GLY A 272 -9.91 -9.71 -0.80
C GLY A 272 -10.84 -10.29 -1.86
N ASN A 273 -10.77 -9.81 -3.09
CA ASN A 273 -11.57 -10.35 -4.19
C ASN A 273 -11.30 -11.83 -4.43
N ARG A 274 -10.06 -12.31 -4.25
CA ARG A 274 -9.73 -13.72 -4.36
C ARG A 274 -10.48 -14.57 -3.32
N TYR A 275 -10.54 -14.15 -2.07
CA TYR A 275 -11.27 -14.86 -1.01
C TYR A 275 -12.79 -14.84 -1.29
N VAL A 276 -13.32 -13.72 -1.76
CA VAL A 276 -14.74 -13.62 -2.16
C VAL A 276 -15.05 -14.59 -3.30
N VAL A 277 -14.21 -14.69 -4.32
CA VAL A 277 -14.38 -15.64 -5.44
C VAL A 277 -14.37 -17.08 -4.96
N ILE A 278 -13.40 -17.46 -4.13
CA ILE A 278 -13.32 -18.81 -3.54
C ILE A 278 -14.60 -19.12 -2.74
N PHE A 279 -15.05 -18.18 -1.92
CA PHE A 279 -16.28 -18.32 -1.14
C PHE A 279 -17.51 -18.51 -2.02
N VAL A 280 -17.64 -17.73 -3.10
CA VAL A 280 -18.75 -17.87 -4.07
C VAL A 280 -18.73 -19.26 -4.73
N ILE A 281 -17.56 -19.77 -5.13
CA ILE A 281 -17.41 -21.11 -5.69
C ILE A 281 -17.86 -22.19 -4.69
N ILE A 282 -17.43 -22.09 -3.44
CA ILE A 282 -17.83 -23.02 -2.38
C ILE A 282 -19.35 -22.96 -2.15
N THR A 283 -19.93 -21.76 -2.11
CA THR A 283 -21.38 -21.58 -1.95
C THR A 283 -22.16 -22.19 -3.10
N LEU A 284 -21.70 -22.03 -4.36
CA LEU A 284 -22.31 -22.65 -5.53
C LEU A 284 -22.23 -24.19 -5.47
N ALA A 285 -21.10 -24.74 -5.03
CA ALA A 285 -20.94 -26.18 -4.83
C ALA A 285 -21.91 -26.71 -3.76
N CYS A 286 -22.04 -26.00 -2.64
CA CYS A 286 -23.01 -26.34 -1.58
C CYS A 286 -24.46 -26.27 -2.10
N MET A 287 -24.81 -25.26 -2.88
CA MET A 287 -26.15 -25.16 -3.52
C MET A 287 -26.43 -26.35 -4.45
N ALA A 288 -25.45 -26.77 -5.26
CA ALA A 288 -25.58 -27.96 -6.11
C ALA A 288 -25.79 -29.24 -5.29
N MET A 289 -25.07 -29.40 -4.17
CA MET A 289 -25.28 -30.53 -3.25
C MET A 289 -26.66 -30.50 -2.59
N CYS A 290 -27.14 -29.32 -2.16
CA CYS A 290 -28.51 -29.17 -1.62
C CYS A 290 -29.57 -29.54 -2.66
N PHE A 291 -29.38 -29.11 -3.91
CA PHE A 291 -30.28 -29.41 -5.00
C PHE A 291 -30.35 -30.93 -5.29
N THR A 292 -29.20 -31.60 -5.42
CA THR A 292 -29.13 -33.05 -5.64
C THR A 292 -29.70 -33.83 -4.46
N GLY A 293 -29.38 -33.43 -3.22
CA GLY A 293 -29.93 -34.02 -2.00
C GLY A 293 -31.45 -33.88 -1.90
N ALA A 294 -32.00 -32.71 -2.25
CA ALA A 294 -33.44 -32.48 -2.31
C ALA A 294 -34.14 -33.36 -3.37
N LEU A 295 -33.52 -33.52 -4.54
CA LEU A 295 -34.04 -34.42 -5.59
C LEU A 295 -34.09 -35.86 -5.12
N ILE A 296 -33.00 -36.37 -4.52
CA ILE A 296 -32.92 -37.73 -4.00
C ILE A 296 -33.95 -37.94 -2.89
N SER A 297 -34.04 -37.00 -1.95
CA SER A 297 -34.99 -37.07 -0.84
C SER A 297 -36.44 -37.07 -1.32
N ALA A 298 -36.80 -36.14 -2.23
CA ALA A 298 -38.13 -36.07 -2.82
C ALA A 298 -38.49 -37.35 -3.60
N SER A 299 -37.54 -37.86 -4.38
CA SER A 299 -37.73 -39.10 -5.16
C SER A 299 -37.98 -40.29 -4.25
N ARG A 300 -37.17 -40.48 -3.19
CA ARG A 300 -37.34 -41.57 -2.23
C ARG A 300 -38.67 -41.49 -1.49
N SER A 301 -39.03 -40.30 -0.99
CA SER A 301 -40.28 -40.07 -0.28
C SER A 301 -41.52 -40.30 -1.15
N CYS A 302 -41.47 -39.81 -2.39
CA CYS A 302 -42.57 -39.99 -3.32
C CYS A 302 -42.74 -41.45 -3.76
N LYS A 303 -41.62 -42.18 -4.00
CA LYS A 303 -41.69 -43.62 -4.38
C LYS A 303 -42.35 -44.44 -3.28
N ARG A 304 -42.09 -44.17 -1.99
CA ARG A 304 -42.73 -44.86 -0.85
C ARG A 304 -44.20 -44.56 -0.77
N LEU A 305 -44.59 -43.25 -0.87
CA LEU A 305 -46.01 -42.85 -0.84
C LEU A 305 -46.81 -43.43 -2.05
N TYR A 306 -46.20 -43.46 -3.22
CA TYR A 306 -46.89 -44.04 -4.40
C TYR A 306 -47.11 -45.56 -4.24
N SER A 307 -46.17 -46.27 -3.63
CA SER A 307 -46.35 -47.68 -3.30
C SER A 307 -47.55 -47.92 -2.37
N ILE A 308 -47.77 -47.04 -1.38
CA ILE A 308 -48.94 -47.11 -0.49
C ILE A 308 -50.24 -46.80 -1.25
N ILE A 309 -50.25 -45.76 -2.08
CA ILE A 309 -51.42 -45.39 -2.88
C ILE A 309 -51.80 -46.50 -3.85
N ASP A 310 -50.81 -47.07 -4.58
CA ASP A 310 -51.01 -48.16 -5.51
C ASP A 310 -51.57 -49.42 -4.83
N LEU A 311 -51.14 -49.66 -3.57
CA LEU A 311 -51.63 -50.77 -2.76
C LEU A 311 -53.06 -50.55 -2.30
N MET A 312 -53.39 -49.35 -1.87
CA MET A 312 -54.79 -48.98 -1.50
C MET A 312 -55.74 -49.06 -2.72
N ASP A 313 -55.27 -48.62 -3.90
CA ASP A 313 -56.02 -48.66 -5.13
C ASP A 313 -56.28 -50.11 -5.60
N ALA A 314 -55.23 -50.95 -5.54
CA ALA A 314 -55.35 -52.39 -5.81
C ALA A 314 -56.33 -53.11 -4.84
N ALA A 315 -56.25 -52.74 -3.53
CA ALA A 315 -57.19 -53.28 -2.52
C ALA A 315 -58.63 -52.85 -2.75
N SER A 316 -58.86 -51.60 -3.19
CA SER A 316 -60.21 -51.07 -3.46
C SER A 316 -60.84 -51.69 -4.72
N HIS A 317 -60.08 -52.21 -5.65
CA HIS A 317 -60.56 -52.82 -6.92
C HIS A 317 -60.48 -54.34 -6.91
N ASN A 318 -60.29 -55.00 -5.77
CA ASN A 318 -60.18 -56.48 -5.64
C ASN A 318 -59.10 -57.09 -6.54
N GLN A 319 -58.00 -56.40 -6.83
CA GLN A 319 -56.88 -56.89 -7.59
C GLN A 319 -55.87 -57.59 -6.70
N PRO A 320 -55.10 -58.57 -7.22
CA PRO A 320 -54.08 -59.24 -6.39
C PRO A 320 -53.08 -58.26 -5.83
N LEU A 321 -52.89 -58.29 -4.54
CA LEU A 321 -51.99 -57.38 -3.81
C LEU A 321 -50.53 -57.66 -4.20
N PRO A 322 -49.72 -56.68 -4.52
CA PRO A 322 -48.31 -56.85 -4.82
C PRO A 322 -47.55 -57.44 -3.63
N VAL A 323 -46.74 -58.43 -3.83
CA VAL A 323 -45.90 -59.06 -2.81
C VAL A 323 -44.82 -58.04 -2.40
N VAL A 324 -44.82 -57.68 -1.07
CA VAL A 324 -43.79 -56.79 -0.53
C VAL A 324 -42.54 -57.61 -0.27
N GLU A 325 -41.59 -57.61 -1.19
CA GLU A 325 -40.24 -58.16 -0.99
C GLU A 325 -39.43 -57.29 -0.03
N ASN A 326 -39.08 -57.84 1.12
CA ASN A 326 -38.30 -57.27 2.20
C ASN A 326 -39.02 -56.19 3.09
N PRO A 327 -39.55 -56.55 4.25
CA PRO A 327 -39.92 -55.62 5.30
C PRO A 327 -38.61 -55.08 5.97
N ARG A 328 -38.18 -53.90 5.54
CA ARG A 328 -37.24 -53.15 6.39
C ARG A 328 -37.99 -52.60 7.62
N ASP A 329 -37.37 -52.59 8.81
CA ASP A 329 -37.87 -52.02 10.05
C ASP A 329 -38.04 -50.51 10.01
N ASP A 330 -39.02 -50.04 9.22
CA ASP A 330 -39.29 -48.62 8.97
C ASP A 330 -40.82 -48.39 9.10
N VAL A 331 -41.21 -47.23 9.55
CA VAL A 331 -42.61 -46.82 9.77
C VAL A 331 -43.48 -47.10 8.52
N TYR A 332 -42.95 -46.99 7.32
CA TYR A 332 -43.65 -47.26 6.07
C TYR A 332 -43.94 -48.77 5.90
N SER A 333 -42.98 -49.64 6.27
CA SER A 333 -43.18 -51.07 6.27
C SER A 333 -44.25 -51.52 7.29
N TYR A 334 -44.25 -50.88 8.47
CA TYR A 334 -45.30 -51.11 9.43
C TYR A 334 -46.69 -50.72 8.96
N ILE A 335 -46.81 -49.53 8.32
CA ILE A 335 -48.07 -49.04 7.75
C ILE A 335 -48.51 -50.00 6.62
N MET A 336 -47.64 -50.38 5.70
CA MET A 336 -47.91 -51.30 4.61
C MET A 336 -48.42 -52.67 5.12
N THR A 337 -47.75 -53.22 6.14
CA THR A 337 -48.09 -54.49 6.74
C THR A 337 -49.47 -54.44 7.41
N ASN A 338 -49.80 -53.31 8.10
CA ASN A 338 -51.12 -53.12 8.71
C ASN A 338 -52.24 -52.93 7.68
N ILE A 339 -51.95 -52.17 6.59
CA ILE A 339 -52.93 -52.06 5.50
C ILE A 339 -53.21 -53.42 4.89
N ILE A 340 -52.18 -54.20 4.55
CA ILE A 340 -52.35 -55.52 4.02
C ILE A 340 -53.18 -56.45 4.97
N LYS A 341 -52.87 -56.43 6.29
CA LYS A 341 -53.65 -57.19 7.31
C LYS A 341 -55.09 -56.80 7.44
N THR A 342 -55.45 -55.55 7.11
CA THR A 342 -56.81 -55.04 7.24
C THR A 342 -57.69 -55.39 6.00
N PHE A 343 -57.08 -55.62 4.87
CA PHE A 343 -57.75 -55.94 3.59
C PHE A 343 -57.64 -57.40 3.17
N VAL A 344 -56.95 -58.25 3.92
CA VAL A 344 -56.90 -59.74 3.80
C VAL A 344 -57.71 -60.33 4.93
#